data_7e76dd301a51bf19cbea1485b96b9a08
#
_entry.id   7e76dd301a51bf19cbea1485b96b9a08
#
_cell.length_a   1.000
_cell.length_b   1.000
_cell.length_c   1.000
_cell.angle_alpha   90.00
_cell.angle_beta   90.00
_cell.angle_gamma   90.00
#
_symmetry.space_group_name_H-M   'P 1'
#
loop_
_entity.id
_entity.type
_entity.pdbx_description
1 polymer ?
#
loop_
_entity_poly.entity_id
_entity_poly.type
_entity_poly.pdbx_seq_one_letter_code
_entity_poly.pdbx_strand_id
1 'polypeptide(L)'
;PVFLFLASISTASIDLESDRLAARCKFNFSYFEVQAPGKDFSDLENTRLVNLVNKLKEYGRESLEYWSTQPVGKSGTVFSIYGAFPSKSDFTHPRHVPHQAEWARFRLDWATRLCGFTIPKGYNGRIHKGSGQTFCSNTFYVVFFDPDHRFYRGSDKNK
;
A
#
# COMPACT_ATOMS: atom_id res chain seq x y z
N PRO A 1 22.54 40.75 0.68
CA PRO A 1 23.36 40.05 1.63
C PRO A 1 22.67 38.82 2.19
N VAL A 2 22.80 38.52 3.44
CA VAL A 2 22.28 37.24 4.03
C VAL A 2 20.78 37.02 3.78
N PHE A 3 19.99 38.09 3.89
CA PHE A 3 18.54 38.01 3.68
C PHE A 3 18.18 37.59 2.23
N LEU A 4 18.82 38.16 1.22
CA LEU A 4 18.61 37.78 -0.18
C LEU A 4 19.09 36.35 -0.46
N PHE A 5 20.18 35.94 0.17
CA PHE A 5 20.69 34.58 0.06
C PHE A 5 19.69 33.58 0.64
N LEU A 6 19.14 33.84 1.84
CA LEU A 6 18.13 32.97 2.46
C LEU A 6 16.82 32.90 1.65
N ALA A 7 16.40 34.01 1.04
CA ALA A 7 15.24 34.05 0.17
C ALA A 7 15.41 33.23 -1.12
N SER A 8 16.65 33.00 -1.56
CA SER A 8 16.94 32.17 -2.74
C SER A 8 16.95 30.67 -2.43
N ILE A 9 16.98 30.26 -1.16
CA ILE A 9 16.96 28.86 -0.74
C ILE A 9 15.52 28.38 -0.66
N SER A 10 15.19 27.39 -1.49
CA SER A 10 13.88 26.71 -1.41
C SER A 10 13.82 25.89 -0.14
N THR A 11 12.88 26.23 0.77
CA THR A 11 12.59 25.43 1.98
C THR A 11 11.23 24.79 1.86
N ALA A 12 11.15 23.50 2.23
CA ALA A 12 9.89 22.79 2.28
C ALA A 12 9.01 23.35 3.40
N SER A 13 7.71 23.38 3.19
CA SER A 13 6.71 23.79 4.16
C SER A 13 5.48 22.91 4.06
N ILE A 14 4.85 22.60 5.21
CA ILE A 14 3.59 21.85 5.23
C ILE A 14 2.49 22.58 4.46
N ASP A 15 2.54 23.89 4.44
CA ASP A 15 1.52 24.73 3.81
C ASP A 15 1.78 24.99 2.32
N LEU A 16 2.88 24.47 1.78
CA LEU A 16 3.23 24.66 0.36
C LEU A 16 2.31 23.79 -0.51
N GLU A 17 1.52 24.40 -1.36
CA GLU A 17 0.58 23.69 -2.26
C GLU A 17 1.29 22.72 -3.21
N SER A 18 2.51 23.02 -3.60
CA SER A 18 3.34 22.15 -4.44
C SER A 18 3.89 20.95 -3.69
N ASP A 19 3.94 21.01 -2.35
CA ASP A 19 4.32 19.86 -1.53
C ASP A 19 3.07 19.02 -1.22
N ARG A 20 2.97 17.88 -1.85
CA ARG A 20 1.82 17.00 -1.75
C ARG A 20 1.90 16.07 -0.53
N LEU A 21 2.44 16.56 0.59
CA LEU A 21 2.64 15.77 1.79
C LEU A 21 1.34 15.09 2.26
N ALA A 22 0.24 15.82 2.30
CA ALA A 22 -1.05 15.30 2.74
C ALA A 22 -1.65 14.24 1.80
N ALA A 23 -1.26 14.26 0.52
CA ALA A 23 -1.74 13.29 -0.48
C ALA A 23 -0.94 11.99 -0.48
N ARG A 24 0.24 11.95 0.12
CA ARG A 24 1.11 10.77 0.16
C ARG A 24 0.44 9.64 0.93
N CYS A 25 0.40 8.46 0.32
CA CYS A 25 -0.15 7.29 1.00
C CYS A 25 0.77 6.82 2.14
N LYS A 26 0.17 6.10 3.05
CA LYS A 26 0.85 5.57 4.24
C LYS A 26 0.80 4.06 4.22
N PHE A 27 1.84 3.43 4.73
CA PHE A 27 1.91 1.99 4.93
C PHE A 27 1.89 1.69 6.42
N ASN A 28 0.99 0.80 6.83
CA ASN A 28 0.91 0.33 8.21
C ASN A 28 1.16 -1.18 8.22
N PHE A 29 2.12 -1.64 9.02
CA PHE A 29 2.56 -3.04 9.07
C PHE A 29 2.00 -3.81 10.27
N SER A 30 1.14 -3.19 11.08
CA SER A 30 0.66 -3.82 12.33
C SER A 30 -0.17 -5.10 12.11
N TYR A 31 -0.74 -5.26 10.92
CA TYR A 31 -1.52 -6.46 10.55
C TYR A 31 -0.70 -7.52 9.83
N PHE A 32 0.59 -7.28 9.63
CA PHE A 32 1.44 -8.21 8.89
C PHE A 32 1.52 -9.56 9.61
N GLU A 33 1.27 -10.63 8.87
CA GLU A 33 1.43 -11.99 9.34
C GLU A 33 2.03 -12.88 8.25
N VAL A 34 2.66 -13.97 8.69
CA VAL A 34 3.25 -14.96 7.80
C VAL A 34 2.32 -16.17 7.72
N GLN A 35 1.92 -16.51 6.51
CA GLN A 35 1.24 -17.75 6.20
C GLN A 35 2.10 -18.56 5.22
N ALA A 36 1.84 -19.86 5.10
CA ALA A 36 2.68 -20.77 4.32
C ALA A 36 3.01 -20.32 2.89
N PRO A 37 2.08 -19.71 2.11
CA PRO A 37 2.41 -19.24 0.76
C PRO A 37 3.25 -17.98 0.72
N GLY A 38 3.27 -17.20 1.81
CA GLY A 38 4.01 -15.95 1.93
C GLY A 38 5.37 -16.12 2.58
N LYS A 39 6.03 -14.99 2.77
CA LYS A 39 7.32 -14.95 3.45
C LYS A 39 7.34 -13.86 4.50
N ASP A 40 8.14 -14.09 5.55
CA ASP A 40 8.54 -13.04 6.46
C ASP A 40 9.61 -12.15 5.81
N PHE A 41 9.68 -10.91 6.23
CA PHE A 41 10.73 -10.01 5.77
C PHE A 41 12.12 -10.50 6.19
N SER A 42 12.22 -11.20 7.32
CA SER A 42 13.48 -11.82 7.78
C SER A 42 13.99 -12.95 6.87
N ASP A 43 13.11 -13.53 6.04
CA ASP A 43 13.48 -14.58 5.09
C ASP A 43 13.97 -14.05 3.75
N LEU A 44 13.91 -12.73 3.55
CA LEU A 44 14.31 -12.10 2.30
C LEU A 44 15.83 -11.90 2.27
N GLU A 45 16.41 -12.15 1.10
CA GLU A 45 17.78 -11.75 0.83
C GLU A 45 17.91 -10.22 0.93
N ASN A 46 19.09 -9.76 1.34
CA ASN A 46 19.34 -8.34 1.57
C ASN A 46 18.98 -7.46 0.36
N THR A 47 19.35 -7.87 -0.85
CA THR A 47 19.03 -7.13 -2.08
C THR A 47 17.54 -7.02 -2.29
N ARG A 48 16.80 -8.07 -2.00
CA ARG A 48 15.33 -8.09 -2.16
C ARG A 48 14.65 -7.21 -1.12
N LEU A 49 15.14 -7.22 0.10
CA LEU A 49 14.64 -6.35 1.16
C LEU A 49 14.89 -4.87 0.84
N VAL A 50 16.09 -4.54 0.35
CA VAL A 50 16.43 -3.18 -0.08
C VAL A 50 15.51 -2.73 -1.23
N ASN A 51 15.27 -3.58 -2.21
CA ASN A 51 14.35 -3.29 -3.32
C ASN A 51 12.92 -3.04 -2.83
N LEU A 52 12.45 -3.83 -1.88
CA LEU A 52 11.14 -3.64 -1.26
C LEU A 52 11.04 -2.25 -0.61
N VAL A 53 12.01 -1.89 0.22
CA VAL A 53 12.02 -0.59 0.91
C VAL A 53 12.09 0.56 -0.09
N ASN A 54 12.87 0.44 -1.15
CA ASN A 54 12.93 1.44 -2.22
C ASN A 54 11.60 1.58 -2.94
N LYS A 55 10.87 0.49 -3.17
CA LYS A 55 9.52 0.52 -3.74
C LYS A 55 8.53 1.22 -2.80
N LEU A 56 8.58 0.94 -1.52
CA LEU A 56 7.74 1.62 -0.53
C LEU A 56 8.03 3.11 -0.48
N LYS A 57 9.29 3.49 -0.57
CA LYS A 57 9.71 4.89 -0.66
C LYS A 57 9.15 5.58 -1.90
N GLU A 58 9.19 4.93 -3.05
CA GLU A 58 8.60 5.42 -4.29
C GLU A 58 7.08 5.57 -4.16
N TYR A 59 6.40 4.54 -3.70
CA TYR A 59 4.94 4.53 -3.58
C TYR A 59 4.42 5.52 -2.54
N GLY A 60 5.19 5.78 -1.50
CA GLY A 60 4.85 6.78 -0.49
C GLY A 60 4.86 8.23 -1.00
N ARG A 61 5.30 8.49 -2.24
CA ARG A 61 5.32 9.84 -2.81
C ARG A 61 3.97 10.32 -3.33
N GLU A 62 3.05 9.38 -3.59
CA GLU A 62 1.76 9.66 -4.19
C GLU A 62 0.64 8.98 -3.41
N SER A 63 -0.61 9.29 -3.77
CA SER A 63 -1.78 8.67 -3.16
C SER A 63 -2.02 7.25 -3.69
N LEU A 64 -2.80 6.45 -2.96
CA LEU A 64 -3.27 5.15 -3.45
C LEU A 64 -4.10 5.31 -4.73
N GLU A 65 -4.91 6.37 -4.82
CA GLU A 65 -5.69 6.67 -6.02
C GLU A 65 -4.78 6.91 -7.23
N TYR A 66 -3.70 7.66 -7.07
CA TYR A 66 -2.71 7.85 -8.12
C TYR A 66 -2.15 6.52 -8.61
N TRP A 67 -1.71 5.66 -7.70
CA TRP A 67 -1.13 4.37 -8.06
C TRP A 67 -2.14 3.41 -8.67
N SER A 68 -3.42 3.56 -8.37
CA SER A 68 -4.49 2.77 -8.98
C SER A 68 -4.70 3.08 -10.46
N THR A 69 -4.20 4.21 -10.93
CA THR A 69 -4.27 4.63 -12.34
C THR A 69 -2.95 4.43 -13.09
N GLN A 70 -1.86 4.15 -12.41
CA GLN A 70 -0.55 3.99 -13.05
C GLN A 70 -0.42 2.58 -13.64
N PRO A 71 -0.21 2.46 -14.96
CA PRO A 71 -0.08 1.16 -15.61
C PRO A 71 1.25 0.49 -15.24
N VAL A 72 1.23 -0.83 -15.20
CA VAL A 72 2.42 -1.65 -14.99
C VAL A 72 2.29 -2.94 -15.78
N GLY A 73 3.39 -3.36 -16.43
CA GLY A 73 3.39 -4.55 -17.28
C GLY A 73 2.48 -4.39 -18.50
N LYS A 74 1.97 -5.51 -19.00
CA LYS A 74 1.08 -5.55 -20.18
C LYS A 74 -0.35 -5.17 -19.82
N SER A 75 -0.77 -5.47 -18.61
CA SER A 75 -2.11 -5.15 -18.11
C SER A 75 -2.09 -4.98 -16.61
N GLY A 76 -2.97 -4.15 -16.09
CA GLY A 76 -3.08 -3.86 -14.67
C GLY A 76 -2.37 -2.59 -14.25
N THR A 77 -2.43 -2.32 -12.97
CA THR A 77 -1.91 -1.10 -12.36
C THR A 77 -0.99 -1.42 -11.21
N VAL A 78 -0.23 -0.43 -10.77
CA VAL A 78 0.70 -0.55 -9.64
C VAL A 78 -0.04 -0.96 -8.38
N PHE A 79 -1.16 -0.32 -8.10
CA PHE A 79 -2.06 -0.62 -6.99
C PHE A 79 -3.43 -1.02 -7.52
N SER A 80 -4.04 -2.06 -6.96
CA SER A 80 -5.37 -2.51 -7.35
C SER A 80 -6.15 -2.99 -6.14
N ILE A 81 -7.40 -2.56 -6.05
CA ILE A 81 -8.34 -2.99 -5.01
C ILE A 81 -9.17 -4.14 -5.57
N TYR A 82 -9.17 -5.27 -4.86
CA TYR A 82 -10.02 -6.42 -5.18
C TYR A 82 -11.40 -6.30 -4.52
N GLY A 83 -11.47 -5.65 -3.38
CA GLY A 83 -12.65 -5.58 -2.52
C GLY A 83 -12.65 -6.72 -1.50
N ALA A 84 -13.50 -7.72 -1.70
CA ALA A 84 -13.56 -8.88 -0.83
C ALA A 84 -12.25 -9.70 -0.87
N PHE A 85 -12.01 -10.47 0.19
CA PHE A 85 -10.91 -11.42 0.20
C PHE A 85 -11.07 -12.41 -0.97
N PRO A 86 -10.01 -12.68 -1.75
CA PRO A 86 -10.13 -13.51 -2.96
C PRO A 86 -10.66 -14.92 -2.65
N SER A 87 -11.65 -15.36 -3.39
CA SER A 87 -12.24 -16.69 -3.23
C SER A 87 -11.27 -17.81 -3.60
N LYS A 88 -10.36 -17.53 -4.53
CA LYS A 88 -9.31 -18.46 -4.96
C LYS A 88 -7.96 -17.93 -4.49
N SER A 89 -7.71 -18.03 -3.21
CA SER A 89 -6.43 -17.65 -2.61
C SER A 89 -5.81 -18.85 -1.91
N ASP A 90 -4.48 -18.92 -1.93
CA ASP A 90 -3.73 -19.87 -1.10
C ASP A 90 -3.54 -19.36 0.33
N PHE A 91 -3.87 -18.09 0.57
CA PHE A 91 -3.92 -17.49 1.91
C PHE A 91 -5.31 -17.62 2.51
N THR A 92 -5.39 -17.52 3.82
CA THR A 92 -6.66 -17.49 4.56
C THR A 92 -6.87 -16.11 5.19
N HIS A 93 -8.12 -15.69 5.28
CA HIS A 93 -8.47 -14.39 5.86
C HIS A 93 -8.03 -14.34 7.32
N PRO A 94 -7.15 -13.38 7.70
CA PRO A 94 -6.72 -13.23 9.09
C PRO A 94 -7.88 -12.79 10.00
N ARG A 95 -7.92 -13.36 11.21
CA ARG A 95 -8.98 -13.05 12.19
C ARG A 95 -9.01 -11.59 12.62
N HIS A 96 -7.85 -10.92 12.62
CA HIS A 96 -7.71 -9.56 13.12
C HIS A 96 -8.03 -8.49 12.08
N VAL A 97 -8.17 -8.88 10.81
CA VAL A 97 -8.54 -7.93 9.77
C VAL A 97 -10.04 -7.70 9.80
N PRO A 98 -10.48 -6.43 9.87
CA PRO A 98 -11.91 -6.12 9.88
C PRO A 98 -12.64 -6.65 8.65
N HIS A 99 -13.89 -7.07 8.83
CA HIS A 99 -14.68 -7.61 7.72
C HIS A 99 -15.03 -6.57 6.65
N GLN A 100 -14.99 -5.27 6.99
CA GLN A 100 -15.21 -4.19 6.03
C GLN A 100 -13.98 -3.87 5.19
N ALA A 101 -12.84 -4.50 5.47
CA ALA A 101 -11.60 -4.27 4.76
C ALA A 101 -11.77 -4.48 3.26
N GLU A 102 -11.24 -3.56 2.48
CA GLU A 102 -11.13 -3.70 1.03
C GLU A 102 -9.75 -4.24 0.70
N TRP A 103 -9.69 -5.51 0.35
CA TRP A 103 -8.44 -6.18 0.00
C TRP A 103 -7.85 -5.62 -1.28
N ALA A 104 -6.53 -5.46 -1.26
CA ALA A 104 -5.79 -4.81 -2.32
C ALA A 104 -4.35 -5.33 -2.39
N ARG A 105 -3.66 -4.94 -3.45
CA ARG A 105 -2.26 -5.29 -3.60
C ARG A 105 -1.47 -4.17 -4.26
N PHE A 106 -0.20 -4.07 -3.91
CA PHE A 106 0.82 -3.40 -4.72
C PHE A 106 1.60 -4.44 -5.52
N ARG A 107 1.85 -4.16 -6.78
CA ARG A 107 2.85 -4.88 -7.55
C ARG A 107 4.24 -4.42 -7.14
N LEU A 108 5.10 -5.40 -6.90
CA LEU A 108 6.52 -5.21 -6.73
C LEU A 108 7.20 -5.68 -8.01
N ASP A 109 8.15 -6.63 -7.91
CA ASP A 109 8.86 -7.15 -9.08
C ASP A 109 8.23 -8.47 -9.55
N TRP A 110 8.05 -8.64 -10.86
CA TRP A 110 7.57 -9.88 -11.47
C TRP A 110 6.26 -10.38 -10.83
N ALA A 111 6.29 -11.59 -10.26
CA ALA A 111 5.15 -12.19 -9.58
C ALA A 111 4.94 -11.66 -8.16
N THR A 112 5.89 -10.90 -7.62
CA THR A 112 5.87 -10.46 -6.23
C THR A 112 4.81 -9.39 -5.99
N ARG A 113 4.02 -9.61 -4.94
CA ARG A 113 2.95 -8.69 -4.52
C ARG A 113 3.08 -8.38 -3.04
N LEU A 114 2.78 -7.15 -2.69
CA LEU A 114 2.52 -6.77 -1.31
C LEU A 114 1.01 -6.70 -1.15
N CYS A 115 0.46 -7.60 -0.36
CA CYS A 115 -0.98 -7.77 -0.21
C CYS A 115 -1.45 -7.22 1.13
N GLY A 116 -2.63 -6.66 1.15
CA GLY A 116 -3.19 -6.07 2.34
C GLY A 116 -4.56 -5.49 2.08
N PHE A 117 -4.90 -4.45 2.83
CA PHE A 117 -6.22 -3.84 2.69
C PHE A 117 -6.19 -2.33 2.89
N THR A 118 -7.22 -1.71 2.41
CA THR A 118 -7.59 -0.34 2.72
C THR A 118 -8.96 -0.33 3.38
N ILE A 119 -9.31 0.76 4.03
CA ILE A 119 -10.68 0.97 4.50
C ILE A 119 -11.52 1.62 3.39
N PRO A 120 -12.84 1.33 3.34
CA PRO A 120 -13.71 1.96 2.37
C PRO A 120 -13.67 3.49 2.44
N LYS A 121 -13.75 4.15 1.30
CA LYS A 121 -13.70 5.62 1.20
C LYS A 121 -14.74 6.32 2.07
N GLY A 122 -15.89 5.69 2.30
CA GLY A 122 -16.94 6.23 3.16
C GLY A 122 -16.53 6.41 4.62
N TYR A 123 -15.48 5.74 5.08
CA TYR A 123 -14.93 5.92 6.43
C TYR A 123 -13.95 7.08 6.51
N ASN A 124 -13.43 7.57 5.39
CA ASN A 124 -12.39 8.59 5.42
C ASN A 124 -12.85 9.84 6.16
N GLY A 125 -12.04 10.29 7.11
CA GLY A 125 -12.34 11.47 7.92
C GLY A 125 -13.32 11.25 9.06
N ARG A 126 -13.96 10.08 9.15
CA ARG A 126 -14.81 9.75 10.31
C ARG A 126 -13.97 9.58 11.56
N ILE A 127 -14.52 9.98 12.69
CA ILE A 127 -13.90 9.81 13.99
C ILE A 127 -14.17 8.40 14.51
N HIS A 128 -13.13 7.69 14.87
CA HIS A 128 -13.23 6.46 15.63
C HIS A 128 -13.52 6.79 17.09
N LYS A 129 -14.69 6.40 17.57
CA LYS A 129 -15.17 6.79 18.92
C LYS A 129 -14.26 6.32 20.04
N GLY A 130 -13.65 5.13 19.89
CA GLY A 130 -12.79 4.55 20.92
C GLY A 130 -11.46 5.27 21.12
N SER A 131 -10.89 5.85 20.06
CA SER A 131 -9.57 6.48 20.09
C SER A 131 -9.59 7.99 19.87
N GLY A 132 -10.70 8.54 19.35
CA GLY A 132 -10.78 9.94 18.93
C GLY A 132 -10.01 10.27 17.64
N GLN A 133 -9.38 9.28 17.03
CA GLN A 133 -8.63 9.45 15.77
C GLN A 133 -9.56 9.32 14.57
N THR A 134 -9.17 9.94 13.47
CA THR A 134 -9.91 9.82 12.21
C THR A 134 -9.41 8.68 11.35
N PHE A 135 -10.33 8.04 10.63
CA PHE A 135 -9.99 7.05 9.63
C PHE A 135 -9.36 7.71 8.40
N CYS A 136 -8.37 7.04 7.81
CA CYS A 136 -7.72 7.50 6.59
C CYS A 136 -7.77 6.39 5.52
N SER A 137 -8.54 6.63 4.46
CA SER A 137 -8.64 5.68 3.34
C SER A 137 -7.40 5.69 2.42
N ASN A 138 -6.46 6.61 2.64
CA ASN A 138 -5.19 6.67 1.91
C ASN A 138 -4.06 5.96 2.67
N THR A 139 -4.41 4.96 3.45
CA THR A 139 -3.49 4.09 4.18
C THR A 139 -3.63 2.66 3.67
N PHE A 140 -2.50 2.05 3.35
CA PHE A 140 -2.43 0.64 2.99
C PHE A 140 -1.91 -0.17 4.19
N TYR A 141 -2.74 -1.09 4.68
CA TYR A 141 -2.39 -1.99 5.77
C TYR A 141 -1.81 -3.26 5.18
N VAL A 142 -0.51 -3.43 5.35
CA VAL A 142 0.23 -4.56 4.81
C VAL A 142 -0.07 -5.80 5.62
N VAL A 143 -0.47 -6.89 4.96
CA VAL A 143 -0.81 -8.14 5.62
C VAL A 143 0.09 -9.29 5.17
N PHE A 144 0.35 -9.42 3.88
CA PHE A 144 1.18 -10.51 3.35
C PHE A 144 2.24 -9.99 2.40
N PHE A 145 3.41 -10.62 2.45
CA PHE A 145 4.39 -10.58 1.38
C PHE A 145 4.22 -11.84 0.55
N ASP A 146 3.79 -11.68 -0.69
CA ASP A 146 3.44 -12.76 -1.62
C ASP A 146 4.44 -12.80 -2.78
N PRO A 147 5.48 -13.64 -2.70
CA PRO A 147 6.53 -13.66 -3.71
C PRO A 147 6.10 -14.33 -5.01
N ASP A 148 5.09 -15.19 -4.98
CA ASP A 148 4.74 -16.09 -6.07
C ASP A 148 3.33 -15.87 -6.63
N HIS A 149 2.73 -14.72 -6.35
CA HIS A 149 1.39 -14.36 -6.83
C HIS A 149 0.31 -15.39 -6.45
N ARG A 150 0.31 -15.82 -5.18
CA ARG A 150 -0.59 -16.84 -4.67
C ARG A 150 -1.77 -16.29 -3.88
N PHE A 151 -1.78 -14.98 -3.63
CA PHE A 151 -2.88 -14.32 -2.90
C PHE A 151 -4.15 -14.26 -3.75
N TYR A 152 -4.04 -13.78 -4.99
CA TYR A 152 -5.15 -13.72 -5.94
C TYR A 152 -4.84 -14.62 -7.11
N ARG A 153 -5.40 -15.82 -7.11
CA ARG A 153 -5.13 -16.81 -8.17
C ARG A 153 -5.97 -16.61 -9.42
N GLY A 154 -6.73 -15.54 -9.47
CA GLY A 154 -7.50 -15.14 -10.61
C GLY A 154 -8.71 -16.04 -10.88
N SER A 155 -9.78 -15.47 -11.42
CA SER A 155 -10.67 -16.23 -12.27
C SER A 155 -9.92 -16.40 -13.59
N ASP A 156 -9.86 -17.60 -14.12
CA ASP A 156 -9.39 -17.87 -15.47
C ASP A 156 -10.20 -17.03 -16.47
N LYS A 157 -9.90 -15.75 -16.55
CA LYS A 157 -10.48 -14.87 -17.57
C LYS A 157 -9.84 -15.06 -18.93
N ASN A 158 -8.99 -16.06 -19.05
CA ASN A 158 -8.35 -16.48 -20.28
C ASN A 158 -8.81 -17.88 -20.67
N LYS A 159 -10.10 -18.05 -20.77
CA LYS A 159 -10.66 -19.11 -21.58
C LYS A 159 -11.38 -18.49 -22.75
#